data_027cc458f3bddcfb01bf1bcde674c33d
#
_entry.id   027cc458f3bddcfb01bf1bcde674c33d
#
_cell.length_a   1.000
_cell.length_b   1.000
_cell.length_c   1.000
_cell.angle_alpha   90.00
_cell.angle_beta   90.00
_cell.angle_gamma   90.00
#
_symmetry.space_group_name_H-M   'P 1'
#
loop_
_entity.id
_entity.type
_entity.pdbx_description
1 polymer ?
#
loop_
_entity_poly.entity_id
_entity_poly.type
_entity_poly.pdbx_seq_one_letter_code
_entity_poly.pdbx_strand_id
1 'polypeptide(L)'
;MKRFLIIDGSALLSLKYYGNLPTSIKYAKEDEEKEKHYREILQTSTGIYTNGLYGVAQTMLKIIRQQNPEYVAFVFDKSRNTFRKRIYDGYKATRHETPAPLKQQFIETEKMLANMGFKVFVSNEYEADDLAGSLAARFENIPNLNVTLMTKDFDYVQLLNQSKNTTVWMIQSGKGGNLLPAMEDTNCPDNVDELDEKSACERYSLPNAKTVIDFKALAGDKSDNIPGVKGVGDESAKKLISKYLTIESLYE
;
A
#
# COMPACT_ATOMS: atom_id res chain seq x y z
N MET A 1 21.20 10.02 -8.26
CA MET A 1 20.80 8.58 -8.41
C MET A 1 19.46 8.58 -9.13
N LYS A 2 19.25 7.70 -10.10
CA LYS A 2 17.96 7.51 -10.79
C LYS A 2 16.95 6.87 -9.83
N ARG A 3 15.67 7.23 -9.99
CA ARG A 3 14.59 6.64 -9.16
C ARG A 3 13.64 5.83 -10.03
N PHE A 4 13.38 4.58 -9.61
CA PHE A 4 12.28 3.78 -10.09
C PHE A 4 11.20 3.74 -9.02
N LEU A 5 10.10 4.43 -9.27
CA LEU A 5 8.96 4.51 -8.36
C LEU A 5 7.93 3.45 -8.72
N ILE A 6 7.66 2.53 -7.79
CA ILE A 6 6.63 1.50 -7.90
C ILE A 6 5.50 1.90 -6.94
N ILE A 7 4.32 2.14 -7.48
CA ILE A 7 3.16 2.64 -6.73
C ILE A 7 2.14 1.53 -6.57
N ASP A 8 1.77 1.26 -5.33
CA ASP A 8 0.58 0.49 -5.01
C ASP A 8 -0.66 1.30 -5.40
N GLY A 9 -1.15 1.03 -6.61
CA GLY A 9 -2.28 1.74 -7.20
C GLY A 9 -3.59 1.43 -6.46
N SER A 10 -3.73 0.21 -5.93
CA SER A 10 -4.90 -0.20 -5.14
C SER A 10 -5.02 0.62 -3.86
N ALA A 11 -3.92 0.73 -3.11
CA ALA A 11 -3.87 1.52 -1.88
C ALA A 11 -4.06 3.02 -2.17
N LEU A 12 -3.38 3.55 -3.19
CA LEU A 12 -3.47 4.96 -3.55
C LEU A 12 -4.88 5.34 -4.00
N LEU A 13 -5.49 4.56 -4.92
CA LEU A 13 -6.84 4.82 -5.41
C LEU A 13 -7.87 4.75 -4.27
N SER A 14 -7.80 3.71 -3.44
CA SER A 14 -8.69 3.56 -2.28
C SER A 14 -8.59 4.75 -1.33
N LEU A 15 -7.37 5.16 -1.00
CA LEU A 15 -7.14 6.34 -0.16
C LEU A 15 -7.78 7.60 -0.75
N LYS A 16 -7.58 7.85 -2.05
CA LYS A 16 -8.14 9.03 -2.73
C LYS A 16 -9.65 8.95 -2.88
N TYR A 17 -10.19 7.77 -3.13
CA TYR A 17 -11.63 7.55 -3.16
C TYR A 17 -12.29 7.92 -1.83
N TYR A 18 -11.87 7.27 -0.74
CA TYR A 18 -12.45 7.52 0.58
C TYR A 18 -12.17 8.95 1.09
N GLY A 19 -10.99 9.49 0.79
CA GLY A 19 -10.62 10.86 1.14
C GLY A 19 -11.51 11.92 0.48
N ASN A 20 -11.93 11.68 -0.76
CA ASN A 20 -12.73 12.61 -1.58
C ASN A 20 -14.21 12.27 -1.64
N LEU A 21 -14.72 11.42 -0.73
CA LEU A 21 -16.16 11.16 -0.64
C LEU A 21 -16.92 12.38 -0.12
N PRO A 22 -18.18 12.60 -0.56
CA PRO A 22 -19.10 13.56 0.05
C PRO A 22 -19.31 13.28 1.54
N THR A 23 -19.58 14.34 2.27
CA THR A 23 -19.83 14.28 3.72
C THR A 23 -21.01 13.37 4.07
N SER A 24 -22.07 13.38 3.25
CA SER A 24 -23.24 12.50 3.35
C SER A 24 -22.87 11.03 3.41
N ILE A 25 -21.92 10.59 2.55
CA ILE A 25 -21.45 9.19 2.52
C ILE A 25 -20.49 8.89 3.67
N LYS A 26 -19.60 9.84 4.03
CA LYS A 26 -18.62 9.65 5.10
C LYS A 26 -19.26 9.40 6.47
N TYR A 27 -20.42 10.00 6.74
CA TYR A 27 -21.12 9.88 8.02
C TYR A 27 -22.26 8.86 8.01
N ALA A 28 -22.67 8.35 6.86
CA ALA A 28 -23.65 7.28 6.77
C ALA A 28 -23.10 5.99 7.39
N LYS A 29 -23.89 5.36 8.25
CA LYS A 29 -23.49 4.15 8.98
C LYS A 29 -23.70 2.89 8.16
N GLU A 30 -24.83 2.79 7.49
CA GLU A 30 -25.24 1.63 6.75
C GLU A 30 -24.91 1.78 5.25
N ASP A 31 -24.57 0.68 4.59
CA ASP A 31 -24.19 0.71 3.17
C ASP A 31 -25.37 1.12 2.27
N GLU A 32 -26.59 0.73 2.62
CA GLU A 32 -27.81 1.16 1.92
C GLU A 32 -28.03 2.68 1.99
N GLU A 33 -27.64 3.31 3.10
CA GLU A 33 -27.69 4.77 3.25
C GLU A 33 -26.62 5.43 2.37
N LYS A 34 -25.42 4.89 2.33
CA LYS A 34 -24.33 5.39 1.46
C LYS A 34 -24.72 5.36 -0.01
N GLU A 35 -25.38 4.27 -0.44
CA GLU A 35 -25.80 4.09 -1.83
C GLU A 35 -26.77 5.17 -2.32
N LYS A 36 -27.67 5.65 -1.46
CA LYS A 36 -28.60 6.74 -1.80
C LYS A 36 -27.88 8.05 -2.18
N HIS A 37 -26.64 8.20 -1.71
CA HIS A 37 -25.82 9.39 -1.93
C HIS A 37 -24.76 9.21 -3.02
N TYR A 38 -24.66 8.07 -3.70
CA TYR A 38 -23.66 7.85 -4.74
C TYR A 38 -23.71 8.87 -5.87
N ARG A 39 -24.89 9.42 -6.17
CA ARG A 39 -25.06 10.52 -7.15
C ARG A 39 -24.30 11.81 -6.79
N GLU A 40 -23.91 11.98 -5.53
CA GLU A 40 -23.17 13.14 -5.04
C GLU A 40 -21.65 12.97 -5.21
N ILE A 41 -21.18 11.76 -5.50
CA ILE A 41 -19.78 11.50 -5.80
C ILE A 41 -19.43 12.19 -7.13
N LEU A 42 -18.24 12.81 -7.17
CA LEU A 42 -17.73 13.43 -8.38
C LEU A 42 -17.75 12.44 -9.54
N GLN A 43 -18.37 12.83 -10.65
CA GLN A 43 -18.52 12.00 -11.85
C GLN A 43 -18.52 12.85 -13.12
N THR A 44 -18.26 12.19 -14.26
CA THR A 44 -18.37 12.80 -15.59
C THR A 44 -19.84 13.03 -15.95
N SER A 45 -20.08 13.79 -17.02
CA SER A 45 -21.42 13.93 -17.61
C SER A 45 -22.04 12.61 -18.09
N THR A 46 -21.21 11.58 -18.29
CA THR A 46 -21.63 10.23 -18.70
C THR A 46 -21.82 9.27 -17.53
N GLY A 47 -21.68 9.74 -16.28
CA GLY A 47 -21.92 8.95 -15.08
C GLY A 47 -20.73 8.10 -14.62
N ILE A 48 -19.52 8.37 -15.10
CA ILE A 48 -18.31 7.69 -14.60
C ILE A 48 -17.84 8.39 -13.33
N TYR A 49 -17.74 7.66 -12.24
CA TYR A 49 -17.23 8.18 -10.97
C TYR A 49 -15.73 8.50 -11.06
N THR A 50 -15.32 9.65 -10.52
CA THR A 50 -13.98 10.20 -10.73
C THR A 50 -13.30 10.77 -9.48
N ASN A 51 -13.93 10.75 -8.31
CA ASN A 51 -13.36 11.35 -7.11
C ASN A 51 -12.00 10.75 -6.70
N GLY A 52 -11.85 9.44 -6.77
CA GLY A 52 -10.59 8.73 -6.51
C GLY A 52 -9.59 8.92 -7.64
N LEU A 53 -10.04 8.71 -8.88
CA LEU A 53 -9.24 8.90 -10.10
C LEU A 53 -8.64 10.30 -10.19
N TYR A 54 -9.44 11.34 -9.91
CA TYR A 54 -8.97 12.73 -9.84
C TYR A 54 -7.86 12.89 -8.80
N GLY A 55 -8.04 12.31 -7.62
CA GLY A 55 -7.02 12.35 -6.56
C GLY A 55 -5.73 11.62 -6.94
N VAL A 56 -5.81 10.50 -7.66
CA VAL A 56 -4.64 9.80 -8.20
C VAL A 56 -3.92 10.69 -9.22
N ALA A 57 -4.65 11.26 -10.19
CA ALA A 57 -4.06 12.14 -11.20
C ALA A 57 -3.34 13.35 -10.58
N GLN A 58 -3.97 14.02 -9.61
CA GLN A 58 -3.35 15.12 -8.87
C GLN A 58 -2.06 14.69 -8.16
N THR A 59 -2.08 13.54 -7.49
CA THR A 59 -0.91 13.00 -6.79
C THR A 59 0.22 12.73 -7.77
N MET A 60 -0.08 12.13 -8.93
CA MET A 60 0.92 11.86 -9.95
C MET A 60 1.54 13.11 -10.54
N LEU A 61 0.72 14.11 -10.86
CA LEU A 61 1.24 15.40 -11.34
C LEU A 61 2.17 16.07 -10.32
N LYS A 62 1.85 15.98 -9.03
CA LYS A 62 2.69 16.49 -7.96
C LYS A 62 4.00 15.72 -7.87
N ILE A 63 3.97 14.40 -7.87
CA ILE A 63 5.16 13.54 -7.84
C ILE A 63 6.07 13.83 -9.04
N ILE A 64 5.53 13.90 -10.25
CA ILE A 64 6.32 14.18 -11.44
C ILE A 64 7.01 15.55 -11.33
N ARG A 65 6.29 16.58 -10.90
CA ARG A 65 6.84 17.94 -10.78
C ARG A 65 7.90 18.08 -9.69
N GLN A 66 7.73 17.42 -8.57
CA GLN A 66 8.59 17.60 -7.39
C GLN A 66 9.72 16.59 -7.33
N GLN A 67 9.49 15.36 -7.77
CA GLN A 67 10.41 14.23 -7.58
C GLN A 67 11.08 13.79 -8.87
N ASN A 68 10.47 14.09 -10.02
CA ASN A 68 10.97 13.76 -11.35
C ASN A 68 11.55 12.33 -11.45
N PRO A 69 10.79 11.27 -11.08
CA PRO A 69 11.28 9.91 -11.17
C PRO A 69 11.52 9.51 -12.63
N GLU A 70 12.66 8.84 -12.92
CA GLU A 70 12.97 8.39 -14.28
C GLU A 70 12.07 7.25 -14.74
N TYR A 71 11.62 6.41 -13.81
CA TYR A 71 10.75 5.28 -14.11
C TYR A 71 9.61 5.24 -13.10
N VAL A 72 8.40 4.99 -13.61
CA VAL A 72 7.20 4.83 -12.78
C VAL A 72 6.43 3.61 -13.24
N ALA A 73 6.03 2.77 -12.29
CA ALA A 73 5.13 1.65 -12.50
C ALA A 73 4.03 1.65 -11.45
N PHE A 74 2.86 1.16 -11.84
CA PHE A 74 1.74 0.92 -10.94
C PHE A 74 1.46 -0.58 -10.85
N VAL A 75 1.11 -1.03 -9.66
CA VAL A 75 0.64 -2.39 -9.40
C VAL A 75 -0.78 -2.33 -8.83
N PHE A 76 -1.67 -3.21 -9.30
CA PHE A 76 -3.05 -3.26 -8.83
C PHE A 76 -3.47 -4.69 -8.51
N ASP A 77 -4.33 -4.81 -7.50
CA ASP A 77 -5.08 -6.03 -7.24
C ASP A 77 -6.21 -6.16 -8.27
N LYS A 78 -6.28 -7.30 -8.94
CA LYS A 78 -7.31 -7.57 -9.92
C LYS A 78 -8.38 -8.52 -9.42
N SER A 79 -8.00 -9.44 -8.55
CA SER A 79 -8.87 -10.51 -8.06
C SER A 79 -8.69 -10.72 -6.56
N ARG A 80 -9.78 -11.10 -5.88
CA ARG A 80 -9.71 -11.60 -4.51
C ARG A 80 -9.41 -13.10 -4.46
N ASN A 81 -9.45 -13.80 -5.61
CA ASN A 81 -9.21 -15.24 -5.70
C ASN A 81 -7.75 -15.50 -6.12
N THR A 82 -6.82 -15.09 -5.29
CA THR A 82 -5.39 -15.29 -5.48
C THR A 82 -4.94 -16.66 -4.95
N PHE A 83 -3.68 -17.02 -5.15
CA PHE A 83 -3.13 -18.27 -4.62
C PHE A 83 -3.26 -18.37 -3.09
N ARG A 84 -3.20 -17.23 -2.36
CA ARG A 84 -3.37 -17.20 -0.89
C ARG A 84 -4.74 -17.69 -0.46
N LYS A 85 -5.78 -17.34 -1.21
CA LYS A 85 -7.15 -17.83 -0.95
C LYS A 85 -7.27 -19.34 -1.15
N ARG A 86 -6.49 -19.93 -2.08
CA ARG A 86 -6.45 -21.38 -2.30
C ARG A 86 -5.71 -22.11 -1.17
N ILE A 87 -4.72 -21.47 -0.55
CA ILE A 87 -3.99 -22.03 0.61
C ILE A 87 -4.82 -21.91 1.89
N TYR A 88 -5.53 -20.80 2.07
CA TYR A 88 -6.31 -20.52 3.27
C TYR A 88 -7.63 -19.85 2.92
N ASP A 89 -8.72 -20.59 3.03
CA ASP A 89 -10.08 -20.11 2.69
C ASP A 89 -10.53 -18.89 3.51
N GLY A 90 -10.01 -18.75 4.74
CA GLY A 90 -10.25 -17.60 5.61
C GLY A 90 -9.57 -16.31 5.15
N TYR A 91 -8.60 -16.37 4.23
CA TYR A 91 -7.83 -15.21 3.79
C TYR A 91 -8.73 -14.09 3.26
N LYS A 92 -8.60 -12.90 3.87
CA LYS A 92 -9.40 -11.70 3.55
C LYS A 92 -10.93 -11.90 3.58
N ALA A 93 -11.43 -12.97 4.25
CA ALA A 93 -12.86 -13.30 4.25
C ALA A 93 -13.71 -12.27 5.00
N THR A 94 -13.13 -11.53 5.95
CA THR A 94 -13.80 -10.49 6.73
C THR A 94 -13.85 -9.12 6.05
N ARG A 95 -13.18 -8.97 4.90
CA ARG A 95 -13.17 -7.69 4.18
C ARG A 95 -14.53 -7.43 3.53
N HIS A 96 -15.08 -6.26 3.80
CA HIS A 96 -16.30 -5.79 3.15
C HIS A 96 -16.18 -5.78 1.62
N GLU A 97 -17.33 -5.84 0.96
CA GLU A 97 -17.38 -5.72 -0.49
C GLU A 97 -16.95 -4.31 -0.92
N THR A 98 -16.18 -4.26 -2.01
CA THR A 98 -15.76 -2.97 -2.57
C THR A 98 -16.98 -2.23 -3.14
N PRO A 99 -17.24 -0.97 -2.76
CA PRO A 99 -18.36 -0.20 -3.29
C PRO A 99 -18.37 -0.12 -4.82
N ALA A 100 -19.55 -0.17 -5.42
CA ALA A 100 -19.69 -0.13 -6.88
C ALA A 100 -18.98 1.08 -7.54
N PRO A 101 -19.06 2.31 -6.99
CA PRO A 101 -18.32 3.44 -7.53
C PRO A 101 -16.80 3.28 -7.48
N LEU A 102 -16.27 2.58 -6.49
CA LEU A 102 -14.84 2.31 -6.40
C LEU A 102 -14.42 1.20 -7.36
N LYS A 103 -15.24 0.14 -7.51
CA LYS A 103 -14.99 -0.92 -8.50
C LYS A 103 -14.86 -0.35 -9.92
N GLN A 104 -15.76 0.57 -10.29
CA GLN A 104 -15.69 1.26 -11.59
C GLN A 104 -14.37 2.05 -11.72
N GLN A 105 -13.98 2.77 -10.67
CA GLN A 105 -12.78 3.61 -10.71
C GLN A 105 -11.47 2.81 -10.77
N PHE A 106 -11.40 1.57 -10.29
CA PHE A 106 -10.24 0.72 -10.52
C PHE A 106 -9.97 0.56 -12.02
N ILE A 107 -11.00 0.17 -12.78
CA ILE A 107 -10.89 -0.04 -14.23
C ILE A 107 -10.51 1.26 -14.95
N GLU A 108 -11.17 2.35 -14.62
CA GLU A 108 -10.93 3.64 -15.29
C GLU A 108 -9.56 4.26 -14.91
N THR A 109 -9.08 4.01 -13.68
CA THR A 109 -7.74 4.46 -13.25
C THR A 109 -6.65 3.69 -13.98
N GLU A 110 -6.76 2.37 -14.11
CA GLU A 110 -5.82 1.56 -14.89
C GLU A 110 -5.73 2.05 -16.34
N LYS A 111 -6.87 2.29 -16.98
CA LYS A 111 -6.94 2.85 -18.34
C LYS A 111 -6.32 4.24 -18.45
N MET A 112 -6.65 5.13 -17.52
CA MET A 112 -6.09 6.48 -17.48
C MET A 112 -4.57 6.44 -17.39
N LEU A 113 -4.02 5.67 -16.45
CA LEU A 113 -2.58 5.57 -16.24
C LEU A 113 -1.87 4.98 -17.46
N ALA A 114 -2.43 3.94 -18.07
CA ALA A 114 -1.90 3.34 -19.30
C ALA A 114 -1.93 4.36 -20.47
N ASN A 115 -3.00 5.13 -20.63
CA ASN A 115 -3.11 6.17 -21.64
C ASN A 115 -2.13 7.34 -21.41
N MET A 116 -1.76 7.60 -20.14
CA MET A 116 -0.72 8.57 -19.77
C MET A 116 0.70 8.03 -20.03
N GLY A 117 0.86 6.77 -20.46
CA GLY A 117 2.14 6.14 -20.76
C GLY A 117 2.81 5.44 -19.58
N PHE A 118 2.15 5.34 -18.43
CA PHE A 118 2.67 4.58 -17.30
C PHE A 118 2.54 3.07 -17.51
N LYS A 119 3.48 2.32 -16.96
CA LYS A 119 3.38 0.86 -16.90
C LYS A 119 2.45 0.46 -15.75
N VAL A 120 1.41 -0.31 -16.09
CA VAL A 120 0.42 -0.83 -15.15
C VAL A 120 0.53 -2.36 -15.15
N PHE A 121 0.73 -2.93 -13.97
CA PHE A 121 0.85 -4.37 -13.76
C PHE A 121 -0.34 -4.87 -12.94
N VAL A 122 -0.96 -5.92 -13.44
CA VAL A 122 -2.08 -6.61 -12.78
C VAL A 122 -1.91 -8.12 -12.94
N SER A 123 -2.42 -8.89 -12.00
CA SER A 123 -2.45 -10.36 -12.10
C SER A 123 -3.77 -10.90 -11.57
N ASN A 124 -4.25 -12.00 -12.14
CA ASN A 124 -5.39 -12.74 -11.59
C ASN A 124 -4.97 -13.68 -10.46
N GLU A 125 -3.69 -13.98 -10.32
CA GLU A 125 -3.15 -14.98 -9.42
C GLU A 125 -2.39 -14.36 -8.24
N TYR A 126 -1.69 -13.26 -8.49
CA TYR A 126 -0.86 -12.55 -7.53
C TYR A 126 -1.48 -11.21 -7.14
N GLU A 127 -1.21 -10.75 -5.93
CA GLU A 127 -1.67 -9.47 -5.41
C GLU A 127 -0.71 -8.34 -5.80
N ALA A 128 -1.12 -7.09 -5.56
CA ALA A 128 -0.31 -5.91 -5.88
C ALA A 128 1.05 -5.93 -5.17
N ASP A 129 1.10 -6.41 -3.92
CA ASP A 129 2.31 -6.54 -3.12
C ASP A 129 3.31 -7.56 -3.70
N ASP A 130 2.81 -8.70 -4.25
CA ASP A 130 3.65 -9.68 -4.94
C ASP A 130 4.30 -9.08 -6.19
N LEU A 131 3.51 -8.33 -6.96
CA LEU A 131 4.01 -7.65 -8.17
C LEU A 131 5.04 -6.57 -7.81
N ALA A 132 4.78 -5.78 -6.77
CA ALA A 132 5.70 -4.76 -6.28
C ALA A 132 7.00 -5.37 -5.79
N GLY A 133 6.94 -6.43 -4.97
CA GLY A 133 8.10 -7.16 -4.47
C GLY A 133 8.92 -7.79 -5.59
N SER A 134 8.26 -8.38 -6.59
CA SER A 134 8.92 -8.96 -7.77
C SER A 134 9.65 -7.91 -8.61
N LEU A 135 9.03 -6.74 -8.81
CA LEU A 135 9.68 -5.62 -9.49
C LEU A 135 10.86 -5.09 -8.67
N ALA A 136 10.69 -4.89 -7.35
CA ALA A 136 11.77 -4.46 -6.48
C ALA A 136 12.97 -5.41 -6.56
N ALA A 137 12.75 -6.69 -6.34
CA ALA A 137 13.81 -7.71 -6.40
C ALA A 137 14.53 -7.76 -7.74
N ARG A 138 13.82 -7.51 -8.85
CA ARG A 138 14.41 -7.49 -10.19
C ARG A 138 15.32 -6.28 -10.42
N PHE A 139 15.00 -5.12 -9.85
CA PHE A 139 15.65 -3.86 -10.16
C PHE A 139 16.56 -3.33 -9.05
N GLU A 140 16.48 -3.82 -7.83
CA GLU A 140 17.25 -3.33 -6.66
C GLU A 140 18.77 -3.48 -6.78
N ASN A 141 19.25 -4.35 -7.67
CA ASN A 141 20.70 -4.57 -7.89
C ASN A 141 21.26 -3.72 -9.04
N ILE A 142 20.45 -2.89 -9.70
CA ILE A 142 20.93 -2.05 -10.80
C ILE A 142 21.74 -0.88 -10.23
N PRO A 143 23.00 -0.70 -10.66
CA PRO A 143 23.83 0.39 -10.16
C PRO A 143 23.22 1.77 -10.44
N ASN A 144 23.31 2.67 -9.47
CA ASN A 144 22.78 4.03 -9.55
C ASN A 144 21.26 4.14 -9.73
N LEU A 145 20.52 3.07 -9.44
CA LEU A 145 19.06 3.07 -9.39
C LEU A 145 18.59 2.89 -7.94
N ASN A 146 17.75 3.79 -7.48
CA ASN A 146 16.98 3.62 -6.23
C ASN A 146 15.59 3.09 -6.59
N VAL A 147 15.16 2.01 -5.95
CA VAL A 147 13.80 1.48 -6.06
C VAL A 147 12.99 2.01 -4.89
N THR A 148 11.97 2.80 -5.19
CA THR A 148 11.07 3.37 -4.18
C THR A 148 9.68 2.73 -4.32
N LEU A 149 9.18 2.16 -3.23
CA LEU A 149 7.87 1.53 -3.15
C LEU A 149 6.91 2.49 -2.45
N MET A 150 5.87 2.96 -3.13
CA MET A 150 4.88 3.86 -2.55
C MET A 150 3.62 3.09 -2.19
N THR A 151 3.33 2.97 -0.91
CA THR A 151 2.21 2.19 -0.39
C THR A 151 1.71 2.74 0.95
N LYS A 152 0.58 2.22 1.42
CA LYS A 152 0.06 2.38 2.78
C LYS A 152 0.26 1.13 3.64
N ASP A 153 0.70 0.04 3.02
CA ASP A 153 0.77 -1.26 3.66
C ASP A 153 2.12 -1.47 4.36
N PHE A 154 2.03 -1.85 5.64
CA PHE A 154 3.19 -2.19 6.46
C PHE A 154 3.98 -3.39 5.91
N ASP A 155 3.33 -4.30 5.19
CA ASP A 155 3.97 -5.51 4.66
C ASP A 155 5.11 -5.22 3.69
N TYR A 156 5.08 -4.05 3.05
CA TYR A 156 6.18 -3.62 2.18
C TYR A 156 7.50 -3.37 2.93
N VAL A 157 7.48 -3.20 4.25
CA VAL A 157 8.69 -3.04 5.06
C VAL A 157 9.61 -4.26 4.93
N GLN A 158 9.08 -5.47 4.77
CA GLN A 158 9.87 -6.68 4.54
C GLN A 158 10.76 -6.63 3.29
N LEU A 159 10.45 -5.73 2.34
CA LEU A 159 11.20 -5.56 1.10
C LEU A 159 12.41 -4.64 1.24
N LEU A 160 12.55 -3.96 2.38
CA LEU A 160 13.69 -3.11 2.67
C LEU A 160 14.95 -3.95 2.93
N ASN A 161 16.10 -3.45 2.49
CA ASN A 161 17.38 -4.11 2.70
C ASN A 161 18.50 -3.05 2.73
N GLN A 162 19.26 -3.00 3.83
CA GLN A 162 20.35 -2.04 4.02
C GLN A 162 21.43 -2.09 2.93
N SER A 163 21.70 -3.27 2.37
CA SER A 163 22.70 -3.44 1.31
C SER A 163 22.20 -3.04 -0.07
N LYS A 164 20.93 -2.63 -0.19
CA LYS A 164 20.26 -2.34 -1.45
C LYS A 164 19.62 -0.97 -1.42
N ASN A 165 19.56 -0.34 -2.57
CA ASN A 165 18.96 1.00 -2.70
C ASN A 165 17.43 0.90 -2.82
N THR A 166 16.77 0.26 -1.84
CA THR A 166 15.31 0.14 -1.78
C THR A 166 14.77 0.98 -0.62
N THR A 167 13.81 1.83 -0.90
CA THR A 167 13.11 2.66 0.09
C THR A 167 11.61 2.45 -0.02
N VAL A 168 10.89 2.70 1.07
CA VAL A 168 9.43 2.71 1.09
C VAL A 168 8.94 4.13 1.36
N TRP A 169 8.08 4.62 0.51
CA TRP A 169 7.28 5.80 0.75
C TRP A 169 5.97 5.39 1.39
N MET A 170 5.93 5.47 2.72
CA MET A 170 4.75 5.10 3.51
C MET A 170 3.73 6.24 3.49
N ILE A 171 2.61 6.03 2.81
CA ILE A 171 1.55 7.03 2.70
C ILE A 171 0.87 7.19 4.06
N GLN A 172 0.88 8.40 4.61
CA GLN A 172 0.17 8.74 5.82
C GLN A 172 -1.31 8.98 5.53
N SER A 173 -2.17 8.34 6.32
CA SER A 173 -3.60 8.62 6.29
C SER A 173 -3.98 9.36 7.56
N GLY A 174 -4.56 10.54 7.44
CA GLY A 174 -5.11 11.21 8.60
C GLY A 174 -5.57 12.62 8.33
N LYS A 175 -6.70 12.95 8.91
CA LYS A 175 -7.06 14.33 9.24
C LYS A 175 -6.05 14.82 10.25
N GLY A 176 -5.19 15.77 9.89
CA GLY A 176 -4.41 16.51 10.86
C GLY A 176 -3.63 15.66 11.87
N GLY A 177 -3.34 14.39 11.56
CA GLY A 177 -2.23 13.72 12.19
C GLY A 177 -1.06 14.65 11.99
N ASN A 178 -0.25 14.89 13.01
CA ASN A 178 0.95 15.66 12.89
C ASN A 178 1.67 15.18 11.64
N LEU A 179 1.39 15.85 10.52
CA LEU A 179 2.32 15.95 9.44
C LEU A 179 3.56 16.40 10.14
N LEU A 180 4.51 15.51 10.36
CA LEU A 180 5.85 15.97 10.60
C LEU A 180 6.05 17.02 9.52
N PRO A 181 6.36 18.27 9.88
CA PRO A 181 6.57 19.32 8.89
C PRO A 181 7.44 18.66 7.84
N ALA A 182 7.06 18.75 6.57
CA ALA A 182 7.85 18.21 5.48
C ALA A 182 9.26 18.61 5.84
N MET A 183 10.10 17.66 6.20
CA MET A 183 11.47 17.99 6.57
C MET A 183 11.98 18.66 5.34
N GLU A 184 12.41 19.91 5.43
CA GLU A 184 12.73 20.78 4.28
C GLU A 184 13.72 20.15 3.30
N ASP A 185 14.33 19.01 3.70
CA ASP A 185 15.32 18.24 2.96
C ASP A 185 14.88 16.82 2.54
N THR A 186 13.63 16.42 2.70
CA THR A 186 13.21 15.09 2.25
C THR A 186 12.86 15.10 0.77
N ASN A 187 13.50 14.23 -0.01
CA ASN A 187 13.13 13.93 -1.40
C ASN A 187 11.78 13.16 -1.50
N CYS A 188 10.83 13.46 -0.64
CA CYS A 188 9.60 12.74 -0.43
C CYS A 188 8.40 13.65 -0.66
N PRO A 189 7.30 13.20 -1.32
CA PRO A 189 6.08 13.98 -1.47
C PRO A 189 5.43 14.29 -0.11
N ASP A 190 4.67 15.37 -0.02
CA ASP A 190 3.86 15.66 1.16
C ASP A 190 2.94 14.47 1.51
N ASN A 191 2.75 14.23 2.79
CA ASN A 191 1.98 13.11 3.36
C ASN A 191 2.57 11.72 3.12
N VAL A 192 3.85 11.63 2.88
CA VAL A 192 4.59 10.38 2.71
C VAL A 192 5.82 10.42 3.59
N ASP A 193 6.09 9.36 4.34
CA ASP A 193 7.35 9.18 5.06
C ASP A 193 8.26 8.28 4.23
N GLU A 194 9.47 8.73 3.94
CA GLU A 194 10.50 7.90 3.31
C GLU A 194 11.17 7.03 4.39
N LEU A 195 11.09 5.73 4.22
CA LEU A 195 11.67 4.75 5.12
C LEU A 195 12.75 3.95 4.38
N ASP A 196 13.95 3.95 4.94
CA ASP A 196 14.95 2.92 4.70
C ASP A 196 14.81 1.79 5.75
N GLU A 197 15.62 0.76 5.67
CA GLU A 197 15.54 -0.35 6.62
C GLU A 197 15.77 0.12 8.06
N LYS A 198 16.74 1.01 8.29
CA LYS A 198 17.06 1.50 9.62
C LYS A 198 15.91 2.27 10.25
N SER A 199 15.39 3.28 9.55
CA SER A 199 14.28 4.10 10.03
C SER A 199 12.98 3.31 10.20
N ALA A 200 12.75 2.32 9.33
CA ALA A 200 11.61 1.40 9.48
C ALA A 200 11.76 0.51 10.72
N CYS A 201 12.94 -0.08 10.93
CA CYS A 201 13.20 -0.91 12.12
C CYS A 201 13.06 -0.12 13.41
N GLU A 202 13.58 1.10 13.47
CA GLU A 202 13.42 1.99 14.61
C GLU A 202 11.94 2.32 14.87
N ARG A 203 11.22 2.70 13.82
CA ARG A 203 9.79 3.08 13.90
C ARG A 203 8.89 1.95 14.39
N TYR A 204 9.12 0.74 13.90
CA TYR A 204 8.26 -0.41 14.18
C TYR A 204 8.81 -1.34 15.28
N SER A 205 9.98 -0.99 15.84
CA SER A 205 10.67 -1.79 16.87
C SER A 205 10.98 -3.21 16.41
N LEU A 206 11.57 -3.31 15.21
CA LEU A 206 11.97 -4.58 14.59
C LEU A 206 13.49 -4.71 14.56
N PRO A 207 14.07 -5.91 14.72
CA PRO A 207 15.51 -6.15 14.61
C PRO A 207 16.06 -5.90 13.20
N ASN A 208 15.32 -6.28 12.18
CA ASN A 208 15.56 -6.03 10.76
C ASN A 208 14.26 -6.12 9.97
N ALA A 209 14.26 -5.66 8.73
CA ALA A 209 13.06 -5.58 7.91
C ALA A 209 12.40 -6.94 7.61
N LYS A 210 13.20 -8.00 7.45
CA LYS A 210 12.69 -9.35 7.16
C LYS A 210 11.90 -9.96 8.31
N THR A 211 12.17 -9.53 9.54
CA THR A 211 11.44 -10.00 10.72
C THR A 211 9.97 -9.61 10.77
N VAL A 212 9.50 -8.75 9.84
CA VAL A 212 8.06 -8.50 9.62
C VAL A 212 7.31 -9.80 9.36
N ILE A 213 7.91 -10.72 8.60
CA ILE A 213 7.29 -12.02 8.25
C ILE A 213 7.02 -12.82 9.52
N ASP A 214 8.05 -13.01 10.33
CA ASP A 214 7.97 -13.79 11.58
C ASP A 214 7.08 -13.08 12.62
N PHE A 215 7.17 -11.76 12.69
CA PHE A 215 6.29 -10.96 13.54
C PHE A 215 4.82 -11.21 13.22
N LYS A 216 4.44 -11.13 11.92
CA LYS A 216 3.06 -11.37 11.50
C LYS A 216 2.63 -12.81 11.64
N ALA A 217 3.52 -13.77 11.46
CA ALA A 217 3.21 -15.17 11.71
C ALA A 217 2.89 -15.43 13.20
N LEU A 218 3.57 -14.76 14.13
CA LEU A 218 3.31 -14.87 15.56
C LEU A 218 2.06 -14.08 15.99
N ALA A 219 1.98 -12.80 15.61
CA ALA A 219 0.89 -11.91 16.02
C ALA A 219 -0.41 -12.13 15.26
N GLY A 220 -0.33 -12.69 14.05
CA GLY A 220 -1.41 -12.75 13.07
C GLY A 220 -1.59 -11.43 12.30
N ASP A 221 -2.54 -11.44 11.39
CA ASP A 221 -2.97 -10.27 10.66
C ASP A 221 -4.49 -10.16 10.62
N LYS A 222 -5.03 -9.24 11.40
CA LYS A 222 -6.49 -9.03 11.48
C LYS A 222 -7.06 -8.49 10.16
N SER A 223 -6.28 -7.70 9.42
CA SER A 223 -6.74 -7.10 8.16
C SER A 223 -6.91 -8.16 7.07
N ASP A 224 -6.11 -9.22 7.13
CA ASP A 224 -6.13 -10.33 6.20
C ASP A 224 -6.81 -11.59 6.78
N ASN A 225 -7.36 -11.45 7.99
CA ASN A 225 -8.01 -12.55 8.71
C ASN A 225 -7.07 -13.77 8.90
N ILE A 226 -5.79 -13.50 9.14
CA ILE A 226 -4.79 -14.52 9.44
C ILE A 226 -4.66 -14.64 10.95
N PRO A 227 -4.97 -15.81 11.54
CA PRO A 227 -4.80 -16.01 12.97
C PRO A 227 -3.32 -16.07 13.32
N GLY A 228 -2.94 -15.43 14.42
CA GLY A 228 -1.62 -15.61 15.01
C GLY A 228 -1.59 -16.79 15.98
N VAL A 229 -0.50 -16.88 16.72
CA VAL A 229 -0.35 -17.88 17.80
C VAL A 229 -1.23 -17.48 18.97
N LYS A 230 -2.04 -18.43 19.47
CA LYS A 230 -2.97 -18.19 20.58
C LYS A 230 -2.22 -17.66 21.80
N GLY A 231 -2.61 -16.49 22.29
CA GLY A 231 -2.02 -15.83 23.46
C GLY A 231 -0.80 -14.96 23.13
N VAL A 232 -0.38 -14.90 21.88
CA VAL A 232 0.71 -14.02 21.42
C VAL A 232 0.10 -12.82 20.69
N GLY A 233 0.10 -11.67 21.32
CA GLY A 233 -0.26 -10.39 20.68
C GLY A 233 0.98 -9.63 20.24
N ASP A 234 0.77 -8.45 19.63
CA ASP A 234 1.84 -7.63 19.02
C ASP A 234 3.04 -7.40 19.95
N GLU A 235 2.82 -7.01 21.20
CA GLU A 235 3.91 -6.74 22.16
C GLU A 235 4.70 -8.00 22.51
N SER A 236 4.04 -9.15 22.64
CA SER A 236 4.68 -10.43 22.90
C SER A 236 5.46 -10.91 21.67
N ALA A 237 4.86 -10.77 20.49
CA ALA A 237 5.51 -11.12 19.22
C ALA A 237 6.78 -10.27 19.01
N LYS A 238 6.72 -8.95 19.23
CA LYS A 238 7.92 -8.08 19.16
C LYS A 238 9.03 -8.52 20.11
N LYS A 239 8.70 -8.85 21.36
CA LYS A 239 9.69 -9.35 22.33
C LYS A 239 10.34 -10.65 21.89
N LEU A 240 9.55 -11.59 21.38
CA LEU A 240 10.04 -12.87 20.86
C LEU A 240 10.98 -12.65 19.66
N ILE A 241 10.54 -11.87 18.67
CA ILE A 241 11.35 -11.58 17.48
C ILE A 241 12.61 -10.77 17.82
N SER A 242 12.55 -9.86 18.78
CA SER A 242 13.75 -9.14 19.23
C SER A 242 14.78 -10.06 19.89
N LYS A 243 14.34 -11.17 20.49
CA LYS A 243 15.22 -12.13 21.17
C LYS A 243 15.73 -13.24 20.24
N TYR A 244 14.85 -13.79 19.42
CA TYR A 244 15.12 -15.01 18.65
C TYR A 244 15.31 -14.76 17.15
N LEU A 245 14.93 -13.60 16.64
CA LEU A 245 15.01 -13.13 15.25
C LEU A 245 14.07 -13.86 14.28
N THR A 246 13.98 -15.19 14.35
CA THR A 246 13.12 -16.01 13.50
C THR A 246 12.30 -16.99 14.32
N ILE A 247 11.23 -17.51 13.73
CA ILE A 247 10.39 -18.54 14.34
C ILE A 247 11.19 -19.84 14.52
N GLU A 248 12.03 -20.19 13.55
CA GLU A 248 12.87 -21.37 13.62
C GLU A 248 13.77 -21.33 14.85
N SER A 249 14.47 -20.20 15.06
CA SER A 249 15.34 -20.03 16.25
C SER A 249 14.56 -20.00 17.58
N LEU A 250 13.26 -19.78 17.55
CA LEU A 250 12.41 -19.84 18.74
C LEU A 250 12.14 -21.30 19.17
N TYR A 251 12.18 -22.25 18.23
CA TYR A 251 11.95 -23.67 18.49
C TYR A 251 13.23 -24.46 18.84
N GLU A 252 14.40 -23.87 18.62
CA GLU A 252 15.71 -24.41 19.01
C GLU A 252 16.04 -24.07 20.50
#